data_4110d805901a3868e70136c4f7b5f459
#
_entry.id   4110d805901a3868e70136c4f7b5f459
#
_cell.length_a   1.000
_cell.length_b   1.000
_cell.length_c   1.000
_cell.angle_alpha   90.00
_cell.angle_beta   90.00
_cell.angle_gamma   90.00
#
_symmetry.space_group_name_H-M   'P 1'
#
loop_
_entity.id
_entity.type
_entity.pdbx_description
1 polymer ?
#
loop_
_entity_poly.entity_id
_entity_poly.type
_entity_poly.pdbx_seq_one_letter_code
_entity_poly.pdbx_strand_id
1 'polypeptide(L)'
;MLWGKGDGKFDGSKVFKGGKQPLTVVNIDVNNDGYLDLVTSSNSLHALTTLINNKDKTFSSLRDFASGNFPKFVVAADFTGDGFEDIAVSNATDDQISVSLGKGDGTFTYPPIYHHVNEHPQGMAVGDFNGDGLIDIATSCRDKNMVNILTKKNMINPKPNPIPPDKI
;
A
#
# COMPACT_ATOMS: atom_id res chain seq x y z
N MET A 1 4.16 -8.86 -17.36
CA MET A 1 5.47 -8.44 -16.82
C MET A 1 6.51 -8.56 -17.92
N LEU A 2 7.38 -7.60 -18.05
CA LEU A 2 8.51 -7.59 -18.98
C LEU A 2 9.81 -7.70 -18.19
N TRP A 3 10.77 -8.49 -18.67
CA TRP A 3 12.05 -8.71 -17.99
C TRP A 3 13.13 -7.83 -18.65
N GLY A 4 13.76 -6.96 -17.87
CA GLY A 4 14.86 -6.12 -18.35
C GLY A 4 16.11 -6.92 -18.70
N LYS A 5 16.77 -6.57 -19.82
CA LYS A 5 18.03 -7.19 -20.28
C LYS A 5 19.28 -6.41 -19.85
N GLY A 6 19.10 -5.22 -19.24
CA GLY A 6 20.22 -4.35 -18.89
C GLY A 6 20.72 -3.45 -20.01
N ASP A 7 20.26 -3.63 -21.24
CA ASP A 7 20.62 -2.87 -22.45
C ASP A 7 19.52 -1.90 -22.91
N GLY A 8 18.57 -1.59 -22.03
CA GLY A 8 17.38 -0.77 -22.32
C GLY A 8 16.25 -1.54 -23.01
N LYS A 9 16.41 -2.84 -23.23
CA LYS A 9 15.40 -3.72 -23.83
C LYS A 9 14.77 -4.63 -22.80
N PHE A 10 13.64 -5.20 -23.16
CA PHE A 10 12.92 -6.18 -22.36
C PHE A 10 12.79 -7.50 -23.10
N ASP A 11 12.72 -8.59 -22.34
CA ASP A 11 12.54 -9.93 -22.85
C ASP A 11 11.16 -10.46 -22.49
N GLY A 12 10.45 -10.97 -23.50
CA GLY A 12 9.16 -11.61 -23.37
C GLY A 12 8.10 -10.78 -22.63
N SER A 13 6.91 -11.33 -22.54
CA SER A 13 5.88 -10.84 -21.62
C SER A 13 5.16 -12.01 -20.99
N LYS A 14 4.95 -11.97 -19.69
CA LYS A 14 4.08 -12.89 -18.96
C LYS A 14 2.96 -12.11 -18.30
N VAL A 15 1.77 -12.70 -18.26
CA VAL A 15 0.59 -12.13 -17.62
C VAL A 15 0.26 -12.97 -16.41
N PHE A 16 0.02 -12.30 -15.26
CA PHE A 16 -0.36 -12.92 -14.01
C PHE A 16 -1.68 -12.30 -13.53
N LYS A 17 -2.50 -13.09 -12.84
CA LYS A 17 -3.73 -12.59 -12.23
C LYS A 17 -3.38 -11.80 -10.98
N GLY A 18 -3.67 -10.50 -10.97
CA GLY A 18 -3.40 -9.58 -9.87
C GLY A 18 -4.68 -9.04 -9.23
N GLY A 19 -5.63 -9.92 -8.89
CA GLY A 19 -6.92 -9.52 -8.37
C GLY A 19 -7.93 -9.14 -9.47
N LYS A 20 -9.01 -8.46 -9.09
CA LYS A 20 -10.08 -8.04 -9.99
C LYS A 20 -10.05 -6.53 -10.19
N GLN A 21 -9.89 -6.08 -11.43
CA GLN A 21 -9.70 -4.67 -11.80
C GLN A 21 -8.52 -4.02 -11.04
N PRO A 22 -7.29 -4.54 -11.19
CA PRO A 22 -6.13 -3.97 -10.51
C PRO A 22 -5.83 -2.56 -11.03
N LEU A 23 -5.58 -1.62 -10.12
CA LEU A 23 -5.26 -0.22 -10.46
C LEU A 23 -3.79 0.11 -10.29
N THR A 24 -3.19 -0.34 -9.19
CA THR A 24 -1.79 -0.09 -8.89
C THR A 24 -1.09 -1.38 -8.48
N VAL A 25 0.22 -1.38 -8.62
CA VAL A 25 1.10 -2.45 -8.20
C VAL A 25 2.31 -1.85 -7.50
N VAL A 26 2.72 -2.46 -6.40
CA VAL A 26 3.96 -2.15 -5.68
C VAL A 26 4.79 -3.43 -5.56
N ASN A 27 6.10 -3.28 -5.59
CA ASN A 27 7.04 -4.33 -5.28
C ASN A 27 7.40 -4.28 -3.79
N ILE A 28 7.51 -5.44 -3.17
CA ILE A 28 7.69 -5.62 -1.73
C ILE A 28 8.17 -7.05 -1.47
N ASP A 29 9.06 -7.26 -0.51
CA ASP A 29 9.40 -8.60 -0.03
C ASP A 29 8.50 -8.95 1.17
N VAL A 30 7.31 -9.52 0.87
CA VAL A 30 6.28 -9.75 1.92
C VAL A 30 6.60 -10.94 2.83
N ASN A 31 7.47 -11.86 2.39
CA ASN A 31 7.79 -13.09 3.12
C ASN A 31 9.25 -13.13 3.63
N ASN A 32 9.97 -12.01 3.45
CA ASN A 32 11.35 -11.82 3.89
C ASN A 32 12.32 -12.91 3.36
N ASP A 33 12.12 -13.31 2.08
CA ASP A 33 12.92 -14.34 1.42
C ASP A 33 14.02 -13.78 0.50
N GLY A 34 14.15 -12.45 0.45
CA GLY A 34 15.11 -11.69 -0.36
C GLY A 34 14.71 -11.49 -1.82
N TYR A 35 13.51 -11.89 -2.21
CA TYR A 35 12.99 -11.70 -3.56
C TYR A 35 11.76 -10.81 -3.54
N LEU A 36 11.72 -9.86 -4.47
CA LEU A 36 10.59 -8.94 -4.54
C LEU A 36 9.34 -9.66 -5.04
N ASP A 37 8.30 -9.58 -4.24
CA ASP A 37 6.92 -9.94 -4.53
C ASP A 37 6.16 -8.75 -5.09
N LEU A 38 4.87 -8.89 -5.34
CA LEU A 38 4.01 -7.81 -5.80
C LEU A 38 2.74 -7.77 -4.96
N VAL A 39 2.31 -6.56 -4.64
CA VAL A 39 0.97 -6.30 -4.09
C VAL A 39 0.22 -5.39 -5.05
N THR A 40 -1.02 -5.77 -5.39
CA THR A 40 -1.89 -4.99 -6.27
C THR A 40 -3.16 -4.57 -5.55
N SER A 41 -3.65 -3.36 -5.84
CA SER A 41 -4.98 -2.94 -5.39
C SER A 41 -6.05 -3.54 -6.31
N SER A 42 -7.14 -4.07 -5.71
CA SER A 42 -8.28 -4.66 -6.40
C SER A 42 -9.53 -3.81 -6.16
N ASN A 43 -9.83 -2.93 -7.11
CA ASN A 43 -10.90 -1.94 -6.95
C ASN A 43 -12.28 -2.57 -6.73
N SER A 44 -12.60 -3.64 -7.46
CA SER A 44 -13.91 -4.31 -7.38
C SER A 44 -14.09 -5.21 -6.15
N LEU A 45 -13.00 -5.56 -5.46
CA LEU A 45 -13.06 -6.44 -4.29
C LEU A 45 -12.84 -5.68 -2.98
N HIS A 46 -12.54 -4.38 -3.03
CA HIS A 46 -12.13 -3.59 -1.87
C HIS A 46 -10.98 -4.25 -1.09
N ALA A 47 -10.05 -4.83 -1.82
CA ALA A 47 -9.00 -5.70 -1.31
C ALA A 47 -7.66 -5.47 -2.01
N LEU A 48 -6.63 -6.02 -1.45
CA LEU A 48 -5.31 -6.14 -2.05
C LEU A 48 -5.03 -7.60 -2.35
N THR A 49 -4.32 -7.84 -3.44
CA THR A 49 -3.89 -9.19 -3.84
C THR A 49 -2.38 -9.26 -3.82
N THR A 50 -1.83 -10.23 -3.08
CA THR A 50 -0.40 -10.52 -3.07
C THR A 50 -0.05 -11.57 -4.11
N LEU A 51 1.04 -11.35 -4.85
CA LEU A 51 1.64 -12.30 -5.76
C LEU A 51 3.07 -12.60 -5.30
N ILE A 52 3.29 -13.83 -4.85
CA ILE A 52 4.60 -14.30 -4.36
C ILE A 52 5.48 -14.70 -5.55
N ASN A 53 6.71 -14.25 -5.52
CA ASN A 53 7.75 -14.60 -6.49
C ASN A 53 8.24 -16.03 -6.26
N ASN A 54 8.02 -16.91 -7.23
CA ASN A 54 8.47 -18.31 -7.15
C ASN A 54 9.96 -18.49 -7.51
N LYS A 55 10.71 -17.40 -7.73
CA LYS A 55 12.15 -17.40 -8.08
C LYS A 55 12.48 -18.01 -9.45
N ASP A 56 11.48 -18.37 -10.22
CA ASP A 56 11.56 -18.99 -11.56
C ASP A 56 10.95 -18.12 -12.67
N LYS A 57 10.82 -16.81 -12.42
CA LYS A 57 10.10 -15.85 -13.27
C LYS A 57 8.59 -16.11 -13.34
N THR A 58 8.03 -16.75 -12.32
CA THR A 58 6.59 -16.90 -12.13
C THR A 58 6.15 -16.34 -10.78
N PHE A 59 4.86 -16.12 -10.63
CA PHE A 59 4.25 -15.63 -9.40
C PHE A 59 3.05 -16.50 -9.04
N SER A 60 2.96 -16.84 -7.77
CA SER A 60 1.78 -17.49 -7.19
C SER A 60 0.89 -16.44 -6.55
N SER A 61 -0.41 -16.45 -6.85
CA SER A 61 -1.36 -15.58 -6.17
C SER A 61 -1.59 -16.11 -4.76
N LEU A 62 -1.27 -15.29 -3.76
CA LEU A 62 -1.71 -15.47 -2.39
C LEU A 62 -3.06 -14.76 -2.18
N ARG A 63 -3.59 -14.89 -0.97
CA ARG A 63 -4.92 -14.43 -0.58
C ARG A 63 -5.12 -12.93 -0.83
N ASP A 64 -6.33 -12.58 -1.22
CA ASP A 64 -6.84 -11.23 -1.11
C ASP A 64 -7.00 -10.89 0.39
N PHE A 65 -6.59 -9.68 0.79
CA PHE A 65 -6.80 -9.17 2.14
C PHE A 65 -7.46 -7.80 2.08
N ALA A 66 -8.30 -7.54 3.08
CA ALA A 66 -9.13 -6.35 3.10
C ALA A 66 -8.29 -5.07 3.20
N SER A 67 -8.68 -4.05 2.43
CA SER A 67 -8.29 -2.65 2.62
C SER A 67 -9.54 -1.85 3.04
N GLY A 68 -9.63 -0.58 2.72
CA GLY A 68 -10.87 0.19 2.76
C GLY A 68 -11.60 0.15 1.42
N ASN A 69 -12.65 0.96 1.28
CA ASN A 69 -13.41 1.02 0.05
C ASN A 69 -12.69 1.80 -1.05
N PHE A 70 -12.75 1.28 -2.27
CA PHE A 70 -12.12 1.86 -3.45
C PHE A 70 -10.61 2.11 -3.27
N PRO A 71 -9.81 1.06 -3.04
CA PRO A 71 -8.36 1.19 -2.94
C PRO A 71 -7.79 1.68 -4.27
N LYS A 72 -7.14 2.85 -4.23
CA LYS A 72 -6.60 3.52 -5.41
C LYS A 72 -5.11 3.30 -5.58
N PHE A 73 -4.34 3.65 -4.57
CA PHE A 73 -2.89 3.62 -4.63
C PHE A 73 -2.33 2.84 -3.45
N VAL A 74 -1.25 2.10 -3.70
CA VAL A 74 -0.54 1.31 -2.69
C VAL A 74 0.90 1.79 -2.65
N VAL A 75 1.44 1.93 -1.45
CA VAL A 75 2.88 2.13 -1.21
C VAL A 75 3.35 1.13 -0.17
N ALA A 76 4.63 0.78 -0.24
CA ALA A 76 5.29 -0.12 0.71
C ALA A 76 6.51 0.56 1.31
N ALA A 77 6.74 0.36 2.60
CA ALA A 77 7.94 0.73 3.34
C ALA A 77 7.88 0.09 4.73
N ASP A 78 9.01 -0.03 5.41
CA ASP A 78 9.04 -0.37 6.83
C ASP A 78 8.64 0.86 7.66
N PHE A 79 7.32 1.02 7.91
CA PHE A 79 6.80 2.13 8.70
C PHE A 79 7.03 1.93 10.21
N THR A 80 7.29 0.72 10.67
CA THR A 80 7.51 0.40 12.08
C THR A 80 8.96 0.46 12.49
N GLY A 81 9.89 0.15 11.60
CA GLY A 81 11.32 0.00 11.86
C GLY A 81 11.65 -1.39 12.42
N ASP A 82 10.79 -2.39 12.17
CA ASP A 82 10.97 -3.77 12.65
C ASP A 82 11.70 -4.66 11.63
N GLY A 83 11.99 -4.13 10.44
CA GLY A 83 12.68 -4.82 9.37
C GLY A 83 11.75 -5.56 8.40
N PHE A 84 10.44 -5.53 8.61
CA PHE A 84 9.45 -6.02 7.66
C PHE A 84 8.78 -4.86 6.92
N GLU A 85 8.54 -5.05 5.64
CA GLU A 85 7.84 -4.04 4.87
C GLU A 85 6.33 -4.06 5.16
N ASP A 86 5.80 -2.88 5.43
CA ASP A 86 4.38 -2.60 5.65
C ASP A 86 3.75 -2.05 4.37
N ILE A 87 2.44 -1.98 4.32
CA ILE A 87 1.72 -1.37 3.20
C ILE A 87 0.75 -0.30 3.67
N ALA A 88 0.68 0.78 2.89
CA ALA A 88 -0.34 1.80 3.04
C ALA A 88 -1.16 1.93 1.76
N VAL A 89 -2.47 2.16 1.90
CA VAL A 89 -3.43 2.20 0.81
C VAL A 89 -4.32 3.43 0.92
N SER A 90 -4.46 4.17 -0.17
CA SER A 90 -5.45 5.24 -0.25
C SER A 90 -6.84 4.66 -0.60
N ASN A 91 -7.81 4.85 0.29
CA ASN A 91 -9.19 4.38 0.14
C ASN A 91 -10.07 5.58 -0.22
N ALA A 92 -10.30 5.75 -1.52
CA ALA A 92 -10.79 7.03 -2.06
C ALA A 92 -12.22 7.39 -1.63
N THR A 93 -13.08 6.41 -1.37
CA THR A 93 -14.47 6.67 -0.95
C THR A 93 -14.66 6.72 0.57
N ASP A 94 -13.65 6.31 1.33
CA ASP A 94 -13.68 6.36 2.79
C ASP A 94 -12.94 7.59 3.35
N ASP A 95 -12.29 8.38 2.49
CA ASP A 95 -11.46 9.51 2.87
C ASP A 95 -10.37 9.12 3.89
N GLN A 96 -9.76 7.96 3.65
CA GLN A 96 -8.82 7.33 4.58
C GLN A 96 -7.58 6.76 3.88
N ILE A 97 -6.51 6.69 4.64
CA ILE A 97 -5.38 5.79 4.38
C ILE A 97 -5.49 4.60 5.35
N SER A 98 -5.41 3.38 4.86
CA SER A 98 -5.26 2.18 5.68
C SER A 98 -3.80 1.74 5.68
N VAL A 99 -3.28 1.41 6.86
CA VAL A 99 -1.92 0.89 7.06
C VAL A 99 -2.02 -0.52 7.64
N SER A 100 -1.43 -1.50 6.96
CA SER A 100 -1.34 -2.89 7.42
C SER A 100 0.12 -3.24 7.64
N LEU A 101 0.45 -3.71 8.83
CA LEU A 101 1.82 -4.03 9.20
C LEU A 101 2.20 -5.42 8.69
N GLY A 102 3.35 -5.54 8.07
CA GLY A 102 3.91 -6.78 7.60
C GLY A 102 4.34 -7.70 8.74
N LYS A 103 4.26 -9.01 8.53
CA LYS A 103 4.71 -10.01 9.51
C LYS A 103 5.92 -10.80 9.04
N GLY A 104 6.40 -10.51 7.83
CA GLY A 104 7.52 -11.23 7.23
C GLY A 104 7.22 -12.67 6.83
N ASP A 105 5.96 -13.10 6.86
CA ASP A 105 5.50 -14.45 6.51
C ASP A 105 4.56 -14.47 5.29
N GLY A 106 4.50 -13.37 4.56
CA GLY A 106 3.56 -13.17 3.45
C GLY A 106 2.19 -12.64 3.88
N THR A 107 1.99 -12.34 5.17
CA THR A 107 0.73 -11.84 5.72
C THR A 107 0.89 -10.49 6.40
N PHE A 108 -0.24 -9.82 6.60
CA PHE A 108 -0.30 -8.51 7.24
C PHE A 108 -1.23 -8.53 8.46
N THR A 109 -1.11 -7.50 9.31
CA THR A 109 -2.03 -7.30 10.43
C THR A 109 -3.44 -7.00 9.92
N TYR A 110 -4.44 -7.47 10.67
CA TYR A 110 -5.86 -7.19 10.45
C TYR A 110 -6.57 -6.97 11.79
N PRO A 111 -7.46 -5.98 11.92
CA PRO A 111 -7.78 -4.97 10.91
C PRO A 111 -6.61 -4.01 10.63
N PRO A 112 -6.60 -3.30 9.47
CA PRO A 112 -5.65 -2.22 9.21
C PRO A 112 -5.84 -1.07 10.21
N ILE A 113 -4.79 -0.25 10.34
CA ILE A 113 -4.87 1.03 11.06
C ILE A 113 -5.39 2.08 10.08
N TYR A 114 -6.49 2.75 10.41
CA TYR A 114 -7.12 3.74 9.54
C TYR A 114 -6.79 5.16 9.96
N HIS A 115 -6.44 6.00 8.99
CA HIS A 115 -6.15 7.42 9.16
C HIS A 115 -7.05 8.24 8.26
N HIS A 116 -7.88 9.11 8.82
CA HIS A 116 -8.66 10.06 8.05
C HIS A 116 -7.74 11.12 7.43
N VAL A 117 -8.00 11.41 6.17
CA VAL A 117 -7.34 12.46 5.39
C VAL A 117 -8.42 13.34 4.74
N ASN A 118 -8.00 14.37 4.01
CA ASN A 118 -8.95 15.16 3.22
C ASN A 118 -9.57 14.31 2.09
N GLU A 119 -10.71 14.79 1.59
CA GLU A 119 -11.57 14.05 0.66
C GLU A 119 -10.85 13.53 -0.57
N HIS A 120 -11.17 12.30 -0.93
CA HIS A 120 -10.75 11.59 -2.11
C HIS A 120 -9.23 11.43 -2.25
N PRO A 121 -8.54 10.73 -1.31
CA PRO A 121 -7.13 10.45 -1.46
C PRO A 121 -6.85 9.61 -2.72
N GLN A 122 -5.80 9.97 -3.45
CA GLN A 122 -5.42 9.36 -4.73
C GLN A 122 -4.01 8.80 -4.67
N GLY A 123 -3.04 9.54 -5.22
CA GLY A 123 -1.64 9.15 -5.26
C GLY A 123 -0.96 9.32 -3.91
N MET A 124 0.03 8.47 -3.65
CA MET A 124 0.84 8.53 -2.43
C MET A 124 2.33 8.48 -2.75
N ALA A 125 3.12 9.03 -1.84
CA ALA A 125 4.58 8.89 -1.81
C ALA A 125 5.03 8.65 -0.37
N VAL A 126 6.16 7.99 -0.21
CA VAL A 126 6.79 7.72 1.08
C VAL A 126 8.16 8.39 1.16
N GLY A 127 8.54 8.86 2.33
CA GLY A 127 9.83 9.51 2.59
C GLY A 127 9.83 10.18 3.95
N ASP A 128 11.00 10.56 4.42
CA ASP A 128 11.13 11.40 5.61
C ASP A 128 10.89 12.86 5.21
N PHE A 129 9.67 13.36 5.43
CA PHE A 129 9.28 14.72 5.04
C PHE A 129 9.53 15.75 6.14
N ASN A 130 9.86 15.32 7.36
CA ASN A 130 10.07 16.22 8.50
C ASN A 130 11.51 16.21 9.03
N GLY A 131 12.39 15.34 8.51
CA GLY A 131 13.81 15.25 8.88
C GLY A 131 14.07 14.52 10.20
N ASP A 132 13.12 13.66 10.68
CA ASP A 132 13.28 12.90 11.93
C ASP A 132 13.88 11.50 11.74
N GLY A 133 14.21 11.13 10.51
CA GLY A 133 14.77 9.84 10.13
C GLY A 133 13.75 8.71 9.99
N LEU A 134 12.46 9.01 10.08
CA LEU A 134 11.37 8.04 9.98
C LEU A 134 10.62 8.21 8.66
N ILE A 135 10.02 7.11 8.17
CA ILE A 135 9.26 7.16 6.93
C ILE A 135 7.84 7.67 7.19
N ASP A 136 7.50 8.75 6.51
CA ASP A 136 6.19 9.38 6.48
C ASP A 136 5.44 9.03 5.19
N ILE A 137 4.14 9.35 5.13
CA ILE A 137 3.29 9.21 3.94
C ILE A 137 2.75 10.57 3.52
N ALA A 138 2.94 10.95 2.26
CA ALA A 138 2.24 12.04 1.63
C ALA A 138 1.14 11.50 0.72
N THR A 139 -0.06 12.09 0.74
CA THR A 139 -1.15 11.74 -0.16
C THR A 139 -1.80 12.97 -0.77
N SER A 140 -2.06 12.91 -2.07
CA SER A 140 -2.84 13.93 -2.78
C SER A 140 -4.34 13.70 -2.56
N CYS A 141 -5.08 14.75 -2.22
CA CYS A 141 -6.52 14.73 -1.97
C CYS A 141 -7.21 15.56 -3.05
N ARG A 142 -7.84 14.86 -4.01
CA ARG A 142 -8.33 15.46 -5.26
C ARG A 142 -9.38 16.55 -5.03
N ASP A 143 -10.37 16.26 -4.21
CA ASP A 143 -11.56 17.10 -4.12
C ASP A 143 -11.37 18.35 -3.23
N LYS A 144 -10.23 18.43 -2.54
CA LYS A 144 -9.82 19.61 -1.75
C LYS A 144 -8.60 20.35 -2.32
N ASN A 145 -8.00 19.86 -3.43
CA ASN A 145 -6.77 20.41 -3.98
C ASN A 145 -5.63 20.52 -2.94
N MET A 146 -5.48 19.49 -2.11
CA MET A 146 -4.55 19.46 -0.99
C MET A 146 -3.61 18.25 -1.06
N VAL A 147 -2.53 18.34 -0.31
CA VAL A 147 -1.67 17.21 0.05
C VAL A 147 -1.70 17.06 1.55
N ASN A 148 -2.01 15.86 2.05
CA ASN A 148 -1.84 15.51 3.45
C ASN A 148 -0.49 14.82 3.66
N ILE A 149 0.14 15.09 4.80
CA ILE A 149 1.31 14.36 5.27
C ILE A 149 0.96 13.69 6.59
N LEU A 150 1.10 12.37 6.62
CA LEU A 150 0.96 11.55 7.82
C LEU A 150 2.37 11.22 8.30
N THR A 151 2.79 11.80 9.42
CA THR A 151 4.08 11.48 10.02
C THR A 151 4.01 10.16 10.78
N LYS A 152 5.10 9.39 10.81
CA LYS A 152 5.18 8.08 11.50
C LYS A 152 4.62 8.14 12.92
N LYS A 153 4.92 9.19 13.66
CA LYS A 153 4.42 9.40 15.04
C LYS A 153 2.90 9.35 15.14
N ASN A 154 2.21 9.75 14.08
CA ASN A 154 0.74 9.76 14.02
C ASN A 154 0.15 8.50 13.38
N MET A 155 0.95 7.71 12.63
CA MET A 155 0.48 6.54 11.89
C MET A 155 0.30 5.30 12.77
N ILE A 156 1.19 5.07 13.71
CA ILE A 156 1.22 3.83 14.52
C ILE A 156 0.44 3.98 15.83
N ASN A 157 0.30 5.23 16.31
CA ASN A 157 -0.53 5.58 17.45
C ASN A 157 -1.49 6.71 17.06
N PRO A 158 -2.54 6.44 16.29
CA PRO A 158 -3.48 7.48 15.89
C PRO A 158 -4.15 8.04 17.15
N LYS A 159 -4.07 9.36 17.35
CA LYS A 159 -4.97 10.01 18.28
C LYS A 159 -6.40 9.74 17.83
N PRO A 160 -7.34 9.41 18.72
CA PRO A 160 -8.73 9.28 18.32
C PRO A 160 -9.18 10.59 17.65
N ASN A 161 -9.56 10.49 16.37
CA ASN A 161 -10.09 11.64 15.65
C ASN A 161 -11.38 12.10 16.33
N PRO A 162 -11.56 13.39 16.60
CA PRO A 162 -12.85 13.89 17.04
C PRO A 162 -13.88 13.55 15.93
N ILE A 163 -14.97 12.90 16.32
CA ILE A 163 -16.11 12.65 15.43
C ILE A 163 -16.59 14.02 14.94
N PRO A 164 -16.69 14.27 13.63
CA PRO A 164 -17.22 15.53 13.13
C PRO A 164 -18.62 15.78 13.70
N PRO A 165 -18.94 16.99 14.11
CA PRO A 165 -20.21 17.31 14.80
C PRO A 165 -21.47 17.07 13.96
N ASP A 166 -21.32 16.85 12.65
CA ASP A 166 -22.37 16.55 11.69
C ASP A 166 -22.66 15.04 11.52
N LYS A 167 -22.01 14.17 12.31
CA LYS A 167 -22.27 12.71 12.35
C LYS A 167 -22.71 12.19 13.74
N ILE A 168 -23.20 13.08 14.62
CA ILE A 168 -23.82 12.71 15.89
C ILE A 168 -25.33 12.79 15.79
#